data_a260ac6aae59fbe6b8a5f64a9cdf33d5
#
_entry.id   a260ac6aae59fbe6b8a5f64a9cdf33d5
#
_cell.length_a   1.000
_cell.length_b   1.000
_cell.length_c   1.000
_cell.angle_alpha   90.00
_cell.angle_beta   90.00
_cell.angle_gamma   90.00
#
_symmetry.space_group_name_H-M   'P 1'
#
loop_
_entity.id
_entity.type
_entity.pdbx_description
1 polymer ?
#
loop_
_entity_poly.entity_id
_entity_poly.type
_entity_poly.pdbx_seq_one_letter_code
_entity_poly.pdbx_strand_id
1 'polypeptide(L)'
;SEAKLLIADDKRLAGLDDLDLIKVSVRSETNDHQDFYDFFKDQSDSWPEVDTAGEDNATIFYTSGSTGNPKGVLLTHKSMISGFFSWLCIAQIRVELYGDGLDVNSGKQLSILHCVPLFHVTGSHVGFFMSIPVGRKIVMMKKWDAKEALELLEKEKITNITGVPTQTWELLNHPDRDKYDLSNLEDLSGGGAARPPEHVKQLDEAFKARPSIGYGLTETNAIGTIGGGDEYLQNPSSCGRVVPPLTDIDIIDSNWNSLPEGEVGEIVIKSPANMAGYWKNEEATSEVLNDEGWFKSGDLGYFNGPFLHIVDRVKDLVIRGGENISCIEVEA
;
A
#
# COMPACT_ATOMS: atom_id res chain seq x y z
N SER A 1 16.17 -10.51 -11.95
CA SER A 1 16.41 -9.21 -11.31
C SER A 1 17.85 -8.69 -11.51
N GLU A 2 18.80 -9.52 -11.93
CA GLU A 2 20.25 -9.20 -11.96
C GLU A 2 20.80 -8.80 -10.57
N ALA A 3 20.18 -9.29 -9.51
CA ALA A 3 20.66 -9.10 -8.15
C ALA A 3 22.08 -9.70 -8.00
N LYS A 4 22.94 -9.02 -7.26
CA LYS A 4 24.30 -9.49 -6.95
C LYS A 4 24.39 -10.03 -5.52
N LEU A 5 23.48 -9.60 -4.66
CA LEU A 5 23.39 -9.97 -3.27
C LEU A 5 21.96 -10.38 -2.93
N LEU A 6 21.79 -11.48 -2.23
CA LEU A 6 20.52 -11.94 -1.67
C LEU A 6 20.65 -12.00 -0.15
N ILE A 7 19.77 -11.26 0.52
CA ILE A 7 19.67 -11.25 1.99
C ILE A 7 18.32 -11.89 2.37
N ALA A 8 18.35 -13.03 3.04
CA ALA A 8 17.15 -13.73 3.48
C ALA A 8 17.42 -14.62 4.70
N ASP A 9 16.40 -15.20 5.31
CA ASP A 9 16.58 -16.24 6.33
C ASP A 9 16.98 -17.59 5.69
N ASP A 10 17.58 -18.49 6.49
CA ASP A 10 18.08 -19.79 6.01
C ASP A 10 17.01 -20.60 5.28
N LYS A 11 15.76 -20.56 5.75
CA LYS A 11 14.65 -21.27 5.12
C LYS A 11 14.37 -20.79 3.69
N ARG A 12 14.54 -19.49 3.44
CA ARG A 12 14.34 -18.91 2.11
C ARG A 12 15.57 -19.06 1.21
N LEU A 13 16.76 -19.14 1.80
CA LEU A 13 18.01 -19.41 1.08
C LEU A 13 18.11 -20.86 0.68
N ALA A 14 17.53 -21.79 1.46
CA ALA A 14 17.50 -23.21 1.14
C ALA A 14 16.85 -23.46 -0.25
N GLY A 15 17.55 -24.19 -1.10
CA GLY A 15 17.12 -24.47 -2.47
C GLY A 15 17.47 -23.39 -3.51
N LEU A 16 18.23 -22.37 -3.13
CA LEU A 16 18.74 -21.33 -4.04
C LEU A 16 20.26 -21.46 -4.27
N ASP A 17 20.84 -22.64 -3.99
CA ASP A 17 22.28 -22.87 -4.08
C ASP A 17 22.82 -22.72 -5.50
N ASP A 18 22.01 -23.06 -6.51
CA ASP A 18 22.34 -22.94 -7.93
C ASP A 18 22.46 -21.48 -8.43
N LEU A 19 22.03 -20.51 -7.64
CA LEU A 19 22.13 -19.11 -8.02
C LEU A 19 23.53 -18.57 -7.71
N ASP A 20 24.21 -18.04 -8.73
CA ASP A 20 25.50 -17.36 -8.62
C ASP A 20 25.32 -15.95 -8.04
N LEU A 21 25.10 -15.88 -6.72
CA LEU A 21 24.87 -14.67 -5.93
C LEU A 21 25.62 -14.73 -4.61
N ILE A 22 25.97 -13.58 -4.06
CA ILE A 22 26.35 -13.46 -2.65
C ILE A 22 25.08 -13.70 -1.81
N LYS A 23 25.10 -14.70 -0.93
CA LYS A 23 23.98 -15.07 -0.06
C LYS A 23 24.32 -14.76 1.39
N VAL A 24 23.49 -13.95 2.03
CA VAL A 24 23.67 -13.52 3.43
C VAL A 24 22.42 -13.92 4.21
N SER A 25 22.61 -14.68 5.28
CA SER A 25 21.51 -15.11 6.14
C SER A 25 21.24 -14.13 7.26
N VAL A 26 19.98 -13.71 7.37
CA VAL A 26 19.47 -13.06 8.58
C VAL A 26 18.86 -14.14 9.48
N ARG A 27 19.26 -14.19 10.76
CA ARG A 27 18.86 -15.23 11.72
C ARG A 27 19.35 -16.62 11.31
N SER A 28 20.66 -16.72 11.02
CA SER A 28 21.28 -17.99 10.65
C SER A 28 21.15 -19.01 11.78
N GLU A 29 20.60 -20.18 11.47
CA GLU A 29 20.49 -21.33 12.39
C GLU A 29 21.49 -22.44 11.99
N THR A 30 21.99 -22.41 10.75
CA THR A 30 22.73 -23.55 10.15
C THR A 30 24.17 -23.29 9.82
N ASN A 31 24.65 -22.06 9.79
CA ASN A 31 25.98 -21.64 9.30
C ASN A 31 26.28 -22.01 7.84
N ASP A 32 25.30 -22.39 7.04
CA ASP A 32 25.49 -22.75 5.63
C ASP A 32 25.73 -21.52 4.75
N HIS A 33 25.33 -20.34 5.23
CA HIS A 33 25.48 -19.05 4.57
C HIS A 33 26.20 -18.06 5.49
N GLN A 34 26.78 -17.03 4.92
CA GLN A 34 27.41 -15.95 5.70
C GLN A 34 26.36 -15.23 6.55
N ASP A 35 26.61 -15.09 7.86
CA ASP A 35 25.74 -14.37 8.76
C ASP A 35 25.71 -12.87 8.45
N PHE A 36 24.55 -12.26 8.60
CA PHE A 36 24.31 -10.84 8.29
C PHE A 36 25.24 -9.91 9.08
N TYR A 37 25.40 -10.14 10.38
CA TYR A 37 26.24 -9.29 11.23
C TYR A 37 27.72 -9.47 10.89
N ASP A 38 28.14 -10.70 10.61
CA ASP A 38 29.52 -10.99 10.19
C ASP A 38 29.85 -10.41 8.83
N PHE A 39 28.88 -10.31 7.92
CA PHE A 39 29.07 -9.70 6.61
C PHE A 39 29.34 -8.19 6.70
N PHE A 40 28.73 -7.50 7.66
CA PHE A 40 28.84 -6.05 7.80
C PHE A 40 29.84 -5.56 8.87
N LYS A 41 30.31 -6.42 9.79
CA LYS A 41 31.03 -5.99 10.99
C LYS A 41 32.32 -5.20 10.73
N ASP A 42 33.00 -5.46 9.61
CA ASP A 42 34.25 -4.82 9.24
C ASP A 42 34.07 -3.78 8.10
N GLN A 43 32.81 -3.43 7.77
CA GLN A 43 32.51 -2.43 6.76
C GLN A 43 32.57 -1.02 7.34
N SER A 44 32.79 -0.04 6.47
CA SER A 44 32.72 1.38 6.85
C SER A 44 31.33 1.76 7.32
N ASP A 45 31.25 2.57 8.38
CA ASP A 45 30.01 3.20 8.86
C ASP A 45 29.71 4.53 8.17
N SER A 46 30.58 4.97 7.26
CA SER A 46 30.36 6.17 6.46
C SER A 46 29.37 5.89 5.31
N TRP A 47 28.51 6.86 5.02
CA TRP A 47 27.68 6.81 3.83
C TRP A 47 28.56 6.80 2.57
N PRO A 48 28.29 5.88 1.62
CA PRO A 48 28.98 5.94 0.33
C PRO A 48 28.55 7.21 -0.42
N GLU A 49 29.52 7.90 -1.00
CA GLU A 49 29.23 8.98 -1.94
C GLU A 49 28.78 8.36 -3.27
N VAL A 50 27.47 8.34 -3.49
CA VAL A 50 26.85 7.87 -4.74
C VAL A 50 26.07 9.02 -5.31
N ASP A 51 26.42 9.41 -6.53
CA ASP A 51 25.64 10.38 -7.29
C ASP A 51 24.41 9.68 -7.85
N THR A 52 23.24 10.08 -7.38
CA THR A 52 21.94 9.50 -7.78
C THR A 52 21.05 10.55 -8.41
N ALA A 53 20.56 10.26 -9.62
CA ALA A 53 19.55 11.08 -10.29
C ALA A 53 18.13 10.61 -9.95
N GLY A 54 17.15 11.51 -10.14
CA GLY A 54 15.76 11.17 -9.91
C GLY A 54 15.25 10.03 -10.80
N GLU A 55 15.77 9.91 -12.01
CA GLU A 55 15.40 8.90 -12.99
C GLU A 55 16.13 7.55 -12.78
N ASP A 56 17.08 7.47 -11.85
CA ASP A 56 17.74 6.20 -11.55
C ASP A 56 16.77 5.21 -10.92
N ASN A 57 16.99 3.93 -11.22
CA ASN A 57 16.21 2.84 -10.67
C ASN A 57 16.44 2.72 -9.15
N ALA A 58 15.36 2.75 -8.38
CA ALA A 58 15.42 2.66 -6.93
C ALA A 58 15.01 1.29 -6.42
N THR A 59 13.89 0.75 -6.90
CA THR A 59 13.34 -0.53 -6.42
C THR A 59 12.64 -1.31 -7.51
N ILE A 60 12.62 -2.64 -7.36
CA ILE A 60 11.78 -3.55 -8.14
C ILE A 60 10.89 -4.31 -7.17
N PHE A 61 9.58 -4.10 -7.26
CA PHE A 61 8.57 -4.86 -6.51
C PHE A 61 7.93 -5.89 -7.41
N TYR A 62 7.97 -7.16 -7.01
CA TYR A 62 7.30 -8.22 -7.77
C TYR A 62 5.84 -8.36 -7.37
N THR A 63 4.94 -8.31 -8.35
CA THR A 63 3.52 -8.56 -8.21
C THR A 63 3.16 -9.93 -8.77
N SER A 64 2.12 -10.55 -8.25
CA SER A 64 1.69 -11.90 -8.68
C SER A 64 1.16 -11.98 -10.12
N GLY A 65 0.95 -10.85 -10.78
CA GLY A 65 0.52 -10.76 -12.17
C GLY A 65 -0.70 -11.63 -12.52
N SER A 66 -1.72 -11.09 -13.15
CA SER A 66 -2.91 -11.82 -13.58
C SER A 66 -2.64 -12.92 -14.64
N THR A 67 -1.42 -12.95 -15.20
CA THR A 67 -0.99 -13.94 -16.20
C THR A 67 -0.24 -15.14 -15.59
N GLY A 68 -0.15 -15.23 -14.25
CA GLY A 68 0.52 -16.31 -13.53
C GLY A 68 2.03 -16.15 -13.35
N ASN A 69 2.70 -15.33 -14.16
CA ASN A 69 4.12 -15.01 -13.97
C ASN A 69 4.29 -13.69 -13.22
N PRO A 70 5.11 -13.65 -12.16
CA PRO A 70 5.37 -12.39 -11.44
C PRO A 70 5.99 -11.33 -12.36
N LYS A 71 5.47 -10.10 -12.29
CA LYS A 71 6.03 -8.94 -12.98
C LYS A 71 6.80 -8.08 -11.99
N GLY A 72 8.00 -7.65 -12.35
CA GLY A 72 8.81 -6.74 -11.53
C GLY A 72 8.46 -5.28 -11.84
N VAL A 73 7.74 -4.62 -10.97
CA VAL A 73 7.41 -3.19 -11.08
C VAL A 73 8.65 -2.37 -10.78
N LEU A 74 9.15 -1.62 -11.75
CA LEU A 74 10.35 -0.78 -11.63
C LEU A 74 9.96 0.63 -11.20
N LEU A 75 10.44 1.03 -10.03
CA LEU A 75 10.23 2.36 -9.47
C LEU A 75 11.55 3.14 -9.46
N THR A 76 11.50 4.40 -9.89
CA THR A 76 12.64 5.32 -9.84
C THR A 76 12.67 6.09 -8.51
N HIS A 77 13.80 6.72 -8.19
CA HIS A 77 13.89 7.63 -7.03
C HIS A 77 12.84 8.75 -7.12
N LYS A 78 12.66 9.33 -8.32
CA LYS A 78 11.68 10.38 -8.57
C LYS A 78 10.25 9.90 -8.31
N SER A 79 9.87 8.72 -8.82
CA SER A 79 8.51 8.21 -8.64
C SER A 79 8.21 7.89 -7.16
N MET A 80 9.16 7.30 -6.44
CA MET A 80 9.01 7.04 -5.01
C MET A 80 8.89 8.33 -4.19
N ILE A 81 9.76 9.31 -4.42
CA ILE A 81 9.74 10.61 -3.73
C ILE A 81 8.44 11.35 -4.04
N SER A 82 7.97 11.34 -5.29
CA SER A 82 6.68 11.93 -5.67
C SER A 82 5.51 11.29 -4.92
N GLY A 83 5.51 9.97 -4.75
CA GLY A 83 4.53 9.25 -3.95
C GLY A 83 4.58 9.67 -2.48
N PHE A 84 5.76 9.73 -1.88
CA PHE A 84 5.92 10.15 -0.47
C PHE A 84 5.45 11.58 -0.23
N PHE A 85 5.83 12.52 -1.09
CA PHE A 85 5.36 13.90 -0.99
C PHE A 85 3.84 14.03 -1.17
N SER A 86 3.23 13.25 -2.06
CA SER A 86 1.78 13.22 -2.23
C SER A 86 1.08 12.75 -0.95
N TRP A 87 1.59 11.69 -0.31
CA TRP A 87 1.07 11.22 0.98
C TRP A 87 1.24 12.24 2.10
N LEU A 88 2.40 12.92 2.20
CA LEU A 88 2.62 13.98 3.19
C LEU A 88 1.69 15.17 2.95
N CYS A 89 1.53 15.57 1.70
CA CYS A 89 0.66 16.66 1.31
C CYS A 89 -0.81 16.39 1.69
N ILE A 90 -1.34 15.21 1.34
CA ILE A 90 -2.72 14.86 1.67
C ILE A 90 -2.91 14.70 3.19
N ALA A 91 -1.92 14.16 3.91
CA ALA A 91 -2.00 14.07 5.36
C ALA A 91 -2.15 15.48 5.99
N GLN A 92 -1.34 16.47 5.53
CA GLN A 92 -1.45 17.85 6.01
C GLN A 92 -2.78 18.50 5.60
N ILE A 93 -3.22 18.30 4.36
CA ILE A 93 -4.52 18.80 3.89
C ILE A 93 -5.67 18.26 4.77
N ARG A 94 -5.63 16.99 5.13
CA ARG A 94 -6.66 16.38 5.96
C ARG A 94 -6.68 16.95 7.37
N VAL A 95 -5.52 17.18 7.97
CA VAL A 95 -5.41 17.84 9.28
C VAL A 95 -6.03 19.24 9.23
N GLU A 96 -5.68 20.05 8.23
CA GLU A 96 -6.14 21.44 8.12
C GLU A 96 -7.64 21.58 7.78
N LEU A 97 -8.14 20.72 6.89
CA LEU A 97 -9.52 20.85 6.40
C LEU A 97 -10.53 20.02 7.21
N TYR A 98 -10.12 18.87 7.71
CA TYR A 98 -11.04 17.92 8.33
C TYR A 98 -10.71 17.64 9.81
N GLY A 99 -9.54 18.07 10.30
CA GLY A 99 -9.08 17.78 11.65
C GLY A 99 -8.79 16.29 11.88
N ASP A 100 -8.51 15.56 10.82
CA ASP A 100 -8.16 14.14 10.85
C ASP A 100 -6.85 13.87 10.09
N GLY A 101 -6.24 12.68 10.26
CA GLY A 101 -5.00 12.30 9.62
C GLY A 101 -3.79 12.36 10.55
N LEU A 102 -2.58 12.31 9.96
CA LEU A 102 -1.31 12.34 10.69
C LEU A 102 -0.93 13.77 11.07
N ASP A 103 -1.36 14.24 12.24
CA ASP A 103 -0.96 15.56 12.76
C ASP A 103 0.43 15.49 13.40
N VAL A 104 1.45 15.84 12.61
CA VAL A 104 2.85 15.90 13.08
C VAL A 104 3.09 17.01 14.11
N ASN A 105 2.16 17.95 14.26
CA ASN A 105 2.24 19.09 15.19
C ASN A 105 1.43 18.86 16.47
N SER A 106 0.79 17.71 16.62
CA SER A 106 -0.06 17.39 17.80
C SER A 106 0.70 17.35 19.13
N GLY A 107 2.03 17.33 19.09
CA GLY A 107 2.88 17.14 20.28
C GLY A 107 2.89 15.72 20.83
N LYS A 108 2.15 14.79 20.21
CA LYS A 108 2.17 13.36 20.54
C LYS A 108 3.26 12.64 19.74
N GLN A 109 3.82 11.57 20.33
CA GLN A 109 4.65 10.65 19.57
C GLN A 109 3.77 9.83 18.64
N LEU A 110 3.75 10.18 17.36
CA LEU A 110 3.09 9.37 16.35
C LEU A 110 3.70 7.96 16.32
N SER A 111 2.86 6.94 16.20
CA SER A 111 3.30 5.55 16.19
C SER A 111 2.41 4.68 15.32
N ILE A 112 3.02 3.71 14.63
CA ILE A 112 2.32 2.77 13.76
C ILE A 112 2.56 1.34 14.21
N LEU A 113 1.49 0.54 14.25
CA LEU A 113 1.61 -0.91 14.26
C LEU A 113 1.82 -1.39 12.82
N HIS A 114 3.04 -1.82 12.52
CA HIS A 114 3.43 -2.27 11.21
C HIS A 114 3.24 -3.78 11.07
N CYS A 115 2.14 -4.17 10.45
CA CYS A 115 1.68 -5.56 10.30
C CYS A 115 1.58 -6.02 8.83
N VAL A 116 1.93 -5.17 7.86
CA VAL A 116 1.97 -5.48 6.43
C VAL A 116 3.39 -5.79 6.00
N PRO A 117 3.64 -6.85 5.21
CA PRO A 117 4.99 -7.17 4.75
C PRO A 117 5.66 -6.05 3.95
N LEU A 118 6.98 -5.87 4.14
CA LEU A 118 7.76 -4.84 3.43
C LEU A 118 7.91 -5.07 1.93
N PHE A 119 7.58 -6.26 1.44
CA PHE A 119 7.56 -6.53 0.00
C PHE A 119 6.28 -6.05 -0.71
N HIS A 120 5.33 -5.47 0.03
CA HIS A 120 4.18 -4.73 -0.52
C HIS A 120 4.37 -3.23 -0.31
N VAL A 121 3.97 -2.42 -1.28
CA VAL A 121 4.07 -0.96 -1.20
C VAL A 121 3.28 -0.37 -0.01
N THR A 122 2.18 -0.99 0.40
CA THR A 122 1.47 -0.60 1.62
C THR A 122 2.37 -0.72 2.86
N GLY A 123 3.11 -1.82 2.98
CA GLY A 123 4.05 -2.02 4.08
C GLY A 123 5.28 -1.12 3.97
N SER A 124 5.99 -1.18 2.83
CA SER A 124 7.24 -0.44 2.65
C SER A 124 7.02 1.07 2.54
N HIS A 125 6.11 1.52 1.69
CA HIS A 125 5.93 2.94 1.39
C HIS A 125 5.08 3.63 2.46
N VAL A 126 3.83 3.20 2.63
CA VAL A 126 2.89 3.87 3.54
C VAL A 126 3.22 3.59 5.01
N GLY A 127 3.60 2.34 5.33
CA GLY A 127 3.96 1.96 6.71
C GLY A 127 5.35 2.40 7.14
N PHE A 128 6.38 1.98 6.39
CA PHE A 128 7.77 2.14 6.81
C PHE A 128 8.39 3.47 6.37
N PHE A 129 8.54 3.73 5.06
CA PHE A 129 9.23 4.92 4.57
C PHE A 129 8.56 6.22 4.97
N MET A 130 7.23 6.28 4.96
CA MET A 130 6.49 7.46 5.44
C MET A 130 6.67 7.74 6.92
N SER A 131 7.14 6.78 7.70
CA SER A 131 7.41 6.98 9.12
C SER A 131 8.69 7.79 9.37
N ILE A 132 9.66 7.73 8.46
CA ILE A 132 10.99 8.35 8.62
C ILE A 132 10.89 9.89 8.64
N PRO A 133 10.33 10.57 7.62
CA PRO A 133 10.29 12.03 7.57
C PRO A 133 9.43 12.68 8.67
N VAL A 134 8.48 11.93 9.22
CA VAL A 134 7.58 12.44 10.28
C VAL A 134 8.01 11.99 11.69
N GLY A 135 9.13 11.28 11.83
CA GLY A 135 9.62 10.80 13.13
C GLY A 135 8.66 9.84 13.83
N ARG A 136 7.87 9.06 13.06
CA ARG A 136 6.88 8.14 13.60
C ARG A 136 7.55 6.88 14.15
N LYS A 137 7.23 6.48 15.38
CA LYS A 137 7.66 5.22 15.98
C LYS A 137 7.05 4.04 15.21
N ILE A 138 7.88 3.09 14.83
CA ILE A 138 7.45 1.88 14.12
C ILE A 138 7.51 0.69 15.07
N VAL A 139 6.38 0.06 15.32
CA VAL A 139 6.27 -1.20 16.07
C VAL A 139 5.95 -2.31 15.09
N MET A 140 6.90 -3.22 14.85
CA MET A 140 6.78 -4.26 13.83
C MET A 140 6.30 -5.58 14.44
N MET A 141 5.29 -6.19 13.83
CA MET A 141 4.88 -7.56 14.12
C MET A 141 5.56 -8.53 13.17
N LYS A 142 6.05 -9.65 13.70
CA LYS A 142 6.63 -10.73 12.87
C LYS A 142 5.56 -11.43 12.02
N LYS A 143 4.39 -11.63 12.59
CA LYS A 143 3.22 -12.25 11.98
C LYS A 143 1.99 -11.60 12.61
N TRP A 144 0.94 -11.43 11.84
CA TRP A 144 -0.30 -10.92 12.36
C TRP A 144 -0.94 -11.91 13.35
N ASP A 145 -1.30 -11.37 14.51
CA ASP A 145 -2.11 -12.00 15.56
C ASP A 145 -2.91 -10.89 16.24
N ALA A 146 -4.23 -11.01 16.26
CA ALA A 146 -5.12 -9.95 16.75
C ALA A 146 -4.94 -9.68 18.25
N LYS A 147 -4.63 -10.72 19.04
CA LYS A 147 -4.38 -10.55 20.48
C LYS A 147 -3.07 -9.81 20.74
N GLU A 148 -1.98 -10.25 20.09
CA GLU A 148 -0.68 -9.57 20.18
C GLU A 148 -0.80 -8.12 19.71
N ALA A 149 -1.60 -7.87 18.65
CA ALA A 149 -1.86 -6.52 18.17
C ALA A 149 -2.54 -5.65 19.24
N LEU A 150 -3.58 -6.16 19.94
CA LEU A 150 -4.24 -5.44 21.04
C LEU A 150 -3.27 -5.13 22.19
N GLU A 151 -2.43 -6.08 22.57
CA GLU A 151 -1.39 -5.89 23.60
C GLU A 151 -0.39 -4.80 23.20
N LEU A 152 0.05 -4.80 21.94
CA LEU A 152 0.99 -3.79 21.42
C LEU A 152 0.33 -2.40 21.27
N LEU A 153 -0.94 -2.33 20.88
CA LEU A 153 -1.70 -1.07 20.77
C LEU A 153 -1.70 -0.33 22.10
N GLU A 154 -2.02 -1.02 23.21
CA GLU A 154 -2.02 -0.44 24.53
C GLU A 154 -0.60 -0.14 25.02
N LYS A 155 0.28 -1.16 25.04
CA LYS A 155 1.63 -1.08 25.61
C LYS A 155 2.48 0.00 24.95
N GLU A 156 2.45 0.05 23.62
CA GLU A 156 3.28 0.93 22.82
C GLU A 156 2.60 2.26 22.49
N LYS A 157 1.35 2.44 22.95
CA LYS A 157 0.51 3.63 22.70
C LYS A 157 0.42 3.98 21.22
N ILE A 158 0.06 2.97 20.45
CA ILE A 158 -0.03 3.09 18.98
C ILE A 158 -1.14 4.07 18.58
N THR A 159 -0.81 4.97 17.66
CA THR A 159 -1.76 5.98 17.15
C THR A 159 -2.42 5.57 15.83
N ASN A 160 -1.76 4.69 15.07
CA ASN A 160 -2.22 4.33 13.73
C ASN A 160 -1.99 2.84 13.42
N ILE A 161 -2.94 2.22 12.75
CA ILE A 161 -2.78 0.94 12.06
C ILE A 161 -3.03 1.16 10.58
N THR A 162 -2.11 0.69 9.74
CA THR A 162 -2.33 0.59 8.31
C THR A 162 -2.23 -0.88 7.90
N GLY A 163 -3.32 -1.44 7.39
CA GLY A 163 -3.39 -2.86 7.07
C GLY A 163 -4.45 -3.22 6.05
N VAL A 164 -4.84 -4.48 6.01
CA VAL A 164 -5.96 -4.96 5.19
C VAL A 164 -7.25 -5.01 6.03
N PRO A 165 -8.44 -4.89 5.41
CA PRO A 165 -9.71 -4.86 6.13
C PRO A 165 -9.94 -6.04 7.09
N THR A 166 -9.45 -7.23 6.77
CA THR A 166 -9.53 -8.42 7.63
C THR A 166 -8.85 -8.22 8.98
N GLN A 167 -7.72 -7.51 9.03
CA GLN A 167 -7.00 -7.23 10.28
C GLN A 167 -7.81 -6.33 11.21
N THR A 168 -8.40 -5.26 10.69
CA THR A 168 -9.28 -4.39 11.49
C THR A 168 -10.56 -5.08 11.90
N TRP A 169 -11.07 -6.01 11.07
CA TRP A 169 -12.21 -6.87 11.42
C TRP A 169 -11.92 -7.84 12.56
N GLU A 170 -10.74 -8.48 12.55
CA GLU A 170 -10.32 -9.36 13.63
C GLU A 170 -10.13 -8.61 14.96
N LEU A 171 -9.57 -7.39 14.92
CA LEU A 171 -9.49 -6.53 16.12
C LEU A 171 -10.88 -6.17 16.64
N LEU A 172 -11.80 -5.77 15.76
CA LEU A 172 -13.15 -5.39 16.11
C LEU A 172 -13.89 -6.51 16.84
N ASN A 173 -13.76 -7.75 16.37
CA ASN A 173 -14.48 -8.92 16.89
C ASN A 173 -13.69 -9.70 17.94
N HIS A 174 -12.51 -9.24 18.36
CA HIS A 174 -11.72 -9.96 19.34
C HIS A 174 -12.41 -9.94 20.71
N PRO A 175 -12.62 -11.11 21.37
CA PRO A 175 -13.37 -11.20 22.63
C PRO A 175 -12.74 -10.42 23.79
N ASP A 176 -11.45 -10.16 23.72
CA ASP A 176 -10.71 -9.42 24.74
C ASP A 176 -10.50 -7.94 24.40
N ARG A 177 -11.04 -7.43 23.27
CA ARG A 177 -10.81 -6.05 22.82
C ARG A 177 -11.04 -5.03 23.92
N ASP A 178 -12.14 -5.15 24.64
CA ASP A 178 -12.57 -4.17 25.65
C ASP A 178 -11.74 -4.25 26.97
N LYS A 179 -10.78 -5.17 27.05
CA LYS A 179 -9.83 -5.27 28.18
C LYS A 179 -8.61 -4.36 28.00
N TYR A 180 -8.40 -3.82 26.79
CA TYR A 180 -7.24 -2.99 26.47
C TYR A 180 -7.59 -1.53 26.34
N ASP A 181 -6.70 -0.64 26.79
CA ASP A 181 -6.83 0.81 26.57
C ASP A 181 -6.34 1.19 25.15
N LEU A 182 -7.29 1.36 24.25
CA LEU A 182 -7.05 1.73 22.87
C LEU A 182 -7.26 3.23 22.62
N SER A 183 -7.29 4.06 23.67
CA SER A 183 -7.59 5.50 23.59
C SER A 183 -6.55 6.33 22.83
N ASN A 184 -5.34 5.78 22.62
CA ASN A 184 -4.31 6.44 21.81
C ASN A 184 -4.50 6.23 20.30
N LEU A 185 -5.30 5.23 19.91
CA LEU A 185 -5.53 4.92 18.49
C LEU A 185 -6.39 6.02 17.85
N GLU A 186 -5.89 6.64 16.78
CA GLU A 186 -6.50 7.77 16.08
C GLU A 186 -6.97 7.41 14.67
N ASP A 187 -6.27 6.48 14.00
CA ASP A 187 -6.60 6.08 12.62
C ASP A 187 -6.51 4.56 12.43
N LEU A 188 -7.54 4.02 11.78
CA LEU A 188 -7.67 2.63 11.35
C LEU A 188 -7.70 2.57 9.82
N SER A 189 -6.53 2.75 9.21
CA SER A 189 -6.37 2.78 7.78
C SER A 189 -6.43 1.39 7.16
N GLY A 190 -7.12 1.29 6.03
CA GLY A 190 -7.20 0.08 5.22
C GLY A 190 -6.81 0.33 3.77
N GLY A 191 -6.31 -0.70 3.11
CA GLY A 191 -6.00 -0.67 1.69
C GLY A 191 -5.75 -2.06 1.13
N GLY A 192 -5.57 -2.15 -0.20
CA GLY A 192 -5.31 -3.42 -0.88
C GLY A 192 -6.50 -4.37 -1.03
N ALA A 193 -7.64 -4.06 -0.42
CA ALA A 193 -8.90 -4.78 -0.59
C ALA A 193 -10.09 -3.85 -0.28
N ALA A 194 -11.27 -4.16 -0.79
CA ALA A 194 -12.51 -3.47 -0.44
C ALA A 194 -12.87 -3.73 1.03
N ARG A 195 -13.45 -2.72 1.68
CA ARG A 195 -14.01 -2.86 3.03
C ARG A 195 -15.53 -2.78 2.95
N PRO A 196 -16.27 -3.78 3.47
CA PRO A 196 -17.72 -3.72 3.51
C PRO A 196 -18.22 -2.46 4.23
N PRO A 197 -19.23 -1.74 3.72
CA PRO A 197 -19.76 -0.51 4.33
C PRO A 197 -20.16 -0.67 5.80
N GLU A 198 -20.72 -1.83 6.16
CA GLU A 198 -21.11 -2.12 7.54
C GLU A 198 -19.90 -2.18 8.50
N HIS A 199 -18.73 -2.66 8.02
CA HIS A 199 -17.50 -2.66 8.83
C HIS A 199 -17.01 -1.23 9.13
N VAL A 200 -17.18 -0.29 8.19
CA VAL A 200 -16.79 1.11 8.40
C VAL A 200 -17.54 1.70 9.58
N LYS A 201 -18.86 1.50 9.61
CA LYS A 201 -19.74 1.99 10.68
C LYS A 201 -19.40 1.32 12.02
N GLN A 202 -19.23 -0.01 12.03
CA GLN A 202 -18.91 -0.74 13.25
C GLN A 202 -17.54 -0.36 13.83
N LEU A 203 -16.55 -0.08 12.97
CA LEU A 203 -15.24 0.41 13.39
C LEU A 203 -15.34 1.79 14.04
N ASP A 204 -16.10 2.71 13.45
CA ASP A 204 -16.30 4.06 14.00
C ASP A 204 -17.05 4.03 15.36
N GLU A 205 -18.05 3.16 15.50
CA GLU A 205 -18.80 2.98 16.75
C GLU A 205 -17.96 2.32 17.86
N ALA A 206 -17.09 1.37 17.48
CA ALA A 206 -16.35 0.54 18.46
C ALA A 206 -15.02 1.16 18.90
N PHE A 207 -14.39 1.95 18.06
CA PHE A 207 -13.10 2.60 18.33
C PHE A 207 -13.28 4.12 18.36
N LYS A 208 -12.44 4.80 19.15
CA LYS A 208 -12.33 6.27 19.05
C LYS A 208 -11.58 6.70 17.80
N ALA A 209 -10.89 5.76 17.18
CA ALA A 209 -10.12 5.95 15.96
C ALA A 209 -11.04 6.03 14.74
N ARG A 210 -10.70 6.90 13.80
CA ARG A 210 -11.45 7.06 12.56
C ARG A 210 -11.04 6.01 11.52
N PRO A 211 -11.99 5.30 10.90
CA PRO A 211 -11.67 4.43 9.76
C PRO A 211 -11.29 5.26 8.54
N SER A 212 -10.28 4.80 7.84
CA SER A 212 -9.86 5.36 6.56
C SER A 212 -9.58 4.27 5.53
N ILE A 213 -9.57 4.61 4.26
CA ILE A 213 -9.32 3.71 3.14
C ILE A 213 -8.42 4.39 2.11
N GLY A 214 -7.50 3.62 1.52
CA GLY A 214 -6.69 4.08 0.39
C GLY A 214 -6.76 3.09 -0.77
N TYR A 215 -6.82 3.59 -1.98
CA TYR A 215 -6.66 2.82 -3.21
C TYR A 215 -5.41 3.28 -3.95
N GLY A 216 -4.65 2.32 -4.39
CA GLY A 216 -3.44 2.49 -5.20
C GLY A 216 -2.79 1.14 -5.43
N LEU A 217 -1.86 1.09 -6.36
CA LEU A 217 -1.21 -0.12 -6.82
C LEU A 217 0.30 -0.05 -6.58
N THR A 218 0.98 -1.17 -6.73
CA THR A 218 2.45 -1.19 -6.73
C THR A 218 3.00 -0.28 -7.81
N GLU A 219 2.36 -0.29 -8.97
CA GLU A 219 2.70 0.50 -10.15
C GLU A 219 2.53 2.02 -9.95
N THR A 220 1.81 2.44 -8.93
CA THR A 220 1.60 3.86 -8.60
C THR A 220 2.20 4.28 -7.26
N ASN A 221 3.15 3.51 -6.69
CA ASN A 221 3.70 3.75 -5.35
C ASN A 221 2.62 3.87 -4.25
N ALA A 222 1.56 3.07 -4.36
CA ALA A 222 0.35 3.09 -3.52
C ALA A 222 -0.47 4.41 -3.62
N ILE A 223 -0.20 5.28 -4.60
CA ILE A 223 -0.95 6.52 -4.82
C ILE A 223 -2.13 6.27 -5.75
N GLY A 224 -3.26 6.85 -5.40
CA GLY A 224 -4.50 6.85 -6.16
C GLY A 224 -5.54 7.69 -5.45
N THR A 225 -6.32 7.09 -4.55
CA THR A 225 -7.33 7.80 -3.76
C THR A 225 -7.19 7.56 -2.27
N ILE A 226 -7.79 8.44 -1.49
CA ILE A 226 -7.93 8.30 -0.03
C ILE A 226 -9.30 8.78 0.43
N GLY A 227 -9.92 8.02 1.32
CA GLY A 227 -11.13 8.38 2.04
C GLY A 227 -10.95 8.22 3.53
N GLY A 228 -11.58 9.07 4.33
CA GLY A 228 -11.52 8.99 5.79
C GLY A 228 -12.46 9.99 6.45
N GLY A 229 -12.55 9.94 7.78
CA GLY A 229 -13.39 10.81 8.57
C GLY A 229 -14.87 10.75 8.17
N ASP A 230 -15.55 11.87 8.32
CA ASP A 230 -17.00 11.97 8.06
C ASP A 230 -17.36 11.69 6.60
N GLU A 231 -16.49 12.04 5.64
CA GLU A 231 -16.73 11.76 4.22
C GLU A 231 -16.77 10.26 3.92
N TYR A 232 -15.86 9.48 4.55
CA TYR A 232 -15.86 8.02 4.37
C TYR A 232 -17.05 7.37 5.08
N LEU A 233 -17.47 7.87 6.24
CA LEU A 233 -18.67 7.39 6.94
C LEU A 233 -19.96 7.64 6.12
N GLN A 234 -20.02 8.75 5.38
CA GLN A 234 -21.14 9.08 4.51
C GLN A 234 -21.10 8.32 3.17
N ASN A 235 -19.90 7.92 2.71
CA ASN A 235 -19.67 7.23 1.44
C ASN A 235 -18.81 5.96 1.65
N PRO A 236 -19.26 4.99 2.47
CA PRO A 236 -18.44 3.87 2.92
C PRO A 236 -18.10 2.85 1.83
N SER A 237 -18.80 2.87 0.69
CA SER A 237 -18.51 2.05 -0.49
C SER A 237 -17.48 2.69 -1.43
N SER A 238 -17.09 3.95 -1.20
CA SER A 238 -16.09 4.62 -2.03
C SER A 238 -14.66 4.31 -1.58
N CYS A 239 -13.72 4.46 -2.51
CA CYS A 239 -12.28 4.46 -2.21
C CYS A 239 -11.75 5.86 -1.88
N GLY A 240 -12.65 6.86 -1.76
CA GLY A 240 -12.31 8.24 -1.44
C GLY A 240 -12.04 9.12 -2.66
N ARG A 241 -11.35 10.23 -2.40
CA ARG A 241 -10.99 11.26 -3.39
C ARG A 241 -9.60 11.01 -3.95
N VAL A 242 -9.36 11.50 -5.16
CA VAL A 242 -8.02 11.51 -5.76
C VAL A 242 -7.02 12.23 -4.85
N VAL A 243 -5.82 11.67 -4.70
CA VAL A 243 -4.75 12.25 -3.86
C VAL A 243 -4.10 13.42 -4.60
N PRO A 244 -4.30 14.68 -4.15
CA PRO A 244 -3.68 15.84 -4.77
C PRO A 244 -2.19 15.97 -4.35
N PRO A 245 -1.41 16.87 -4.98
CA PRO A 245 -1.75 17.65 -6.17
C PRO A 245 -1.25 17.00 -7.46
N LEU A 246 -0.59 15.84 -7.40
CA LEU A 246 0.20 15.27 -8.49
C LEU A 246 -0.48 14.05 -9.12
N THR A 247 -1.73 13.76 -8.80
CA THR A 247 -2.44 12.58 -9.29
C THR A 247 -3.71 12.99 -9.99
N ASP A 248 -3.87 12.50 -11.22
CA ASP A 248 -5.10 12.54 -11.97
C ASP A 248 -5.63 11.12 -12.15
N ILE A 249 -6.93 10.94 -12.07
CA ILE A 249 -7.62 9.66 -12.33
C ILE A 249 -8.74 9.92 -13.31
N ASP A 250 -8.86 9.05 -14.30
CA ASP A 250 -9.94 9.06 -15.28
C ASP A 250 -10.54 7.66 -15.42
N ILE A 251 -11.72 7.59 -15.97
CA ILE A 251 -12.44 6.35 -16.29
C ILE A 251 -12.56 6.29 -17.81
N ILE A 252 -12.06 5.21 -18.41
CA ILE A 252 -11.98 5.09 -19.86
C ILE A 252 -12.67 3.84 -20.41
N ASP A 253 -13.05 3.93 -21.69
CA ASP A 253 -13.44 2.76 -22.49
C ASP A 253 -12.21 2.00 -23.02
N SER A 254 -12.44 0.91 -23.78
CA SER A 254 -11.37 0.11 -24.41
C SER A 254 -10.53 0.87 -25.44
N ASN A 255 -10.98 2.03 -25.92
CA ASN A 255 -10.32 2.87 -26.90
C ASN A 255 -9.61 4.09 -26.28
N TRP A 256 -9.44 4.13 -24.97
CA TRP A 256 -8.87 5.25 -24.22
C TRP A 256 -9.72 6.54 -24.24
N ASN A 257 -11.00 6.47 -24.56
CA ASN A 257 -11.89 7.62 -24.46
C ASN A 257 -12.40 7.75 -23.02
N SER A 258 -12.35 8.97 -22.47
CA SER A 258 -12.95 9.27 -21.16
C SER A 258 -14.46 9.02 -21.18
N LEU A 259 -14.96 8.40 -20.13
CA LEU A 259 -16.39 8.13 -19.94
C LEU A 259 -17.04 9.21 -19.07
N PRO A 260 -18.33 9.50 -19.28
CA PRO A 260 -19.10 10.38 -18.42
C PRO A 260 -19.15 9.91 -16.97
N GLU A 261 -19.36 10.85 -16.04
CA GLU A 261 -19.59 10.54 -14.63
C GLU A 261 -20.70 9.50 -14.44
N GLY A 262 -20.46 8.53 -13.57
CA GLY A 262 -21.37 7.42 -13.27
C GLY A 262 -21.29 6.22 -14.23
N GLU A 263 -20.61 6.35 -15.36
CA GLU A 263 -20.35 5.22 -16.26
C GLU A 263 -19.18 4.37 -15.79
N VAL A 264 -19.32 3.06 -15.86
CA VAL A 264 -18.29 2.10 -15.46
C VAL A 264 -17.29 1.86 -16.59
N GLY A 265 -16.01 2.04 -16.31
CA GLY A 265 -14.92 1.77 -17.22
C GLY A 265 -13.64 1.44 -16.49
N GLU A 266 -12.54 1.29 -17.25
CA GLU A 266 -11.23 1.01 -16.66
C GLU A 266 -10.66 2.27 -15.99
N ILE A 267 -10.20 2.14 -14.74
CA ILE A 267 -9.56 3.21 -13.98
C ILE A 267 -8.15 3.41 -14.54
N VAL A 268 -7.83 4.64 -14.94
CA VAL A 268 -6.48 5.04 -15.35
C VAL A 268 -5.94 6.11 -14.43
N ILE A 269 -4.64 6.04 -14.13
CA ILE A 269 -3.97 6.91 -13.17
C ILE A 269 -2.78 7.57 -13.84
N LYS A 270 -2.69 8.90 -13.76
CA LYS A 270 -1.54 9.67 -14.20
C LYS A 270 -0.91 10.38 -13.01
N SER A 271 0.35 10.06 -12.74
CA SER A 271 1.09 10.67 -11.64
C SER A 271 2.60 10.53 -11.90
N PRO A 272 3.44 11.48 -11.46
CA PRO A 272 4.88 11.27 -11.42
C PRO A 272 5.30 10.15 -10.45
N ALA A 273 4.36 9.64 -9.62
CA ALA A 273 4.54 8.46 -8.79
C ALA A 273 4.35 7.14 -9.57
N ASN A 274 3.91 7.16 -10.82
CA ASN A 274 3.77 5.94 -11.62
C ASN A 274 5.13 5.28 -11.86
N MET A 275 5.11 3.97 -12.04
CA MET A 275 6.28 3.16 -12.37
C MET A 275 6.96 3.62 -13.67
N ALA A 276 8.24 3.34 -13.80
CA ALA A 276 8.94 3.47 -15.09
C ALA A 276 8.53 2.38 -16.10
N GLY A 277 8.08 1.23 -15.61
CA GLY A 277 7.62 0.10 -16.39
C GLY A 277 7.82 -1.22 -15.64
N TYR A 278 7.54 -2.32 -16.32
CA TYR A 278 7.88 -3.64 -15.81
C TYR A 278 9.31 -4.01 -16.21
N TRP A 279 10.11 -4.44 -15.24
CA TRP A 279 11.52 -4.78 -15.42
C TRP A 279 11.72 -5.80 -16.53
N LYS A 280 12.45 -5.40 -17.58
CA LYS A 280 12.75 -6.20 -18.77
C LYS A 280 11.51 -6.81 -19.46
N ASN A 281 10.40 -6.08 -19.44
CA ASN A 281 9.15 -6.49 -20.07
C ASN A 281 8.45 -5.30 -20.73
N GLU A 282 9.00 -4.86 -21.87
CA GLU A 282 8.50 -3.72 -22.62
C GLU A 282 7.09 -3.96 -23.19
N GLU A 283 6.80 -5.20 -23.60
CA GLU A 283 5.48 -5.59 -24.10
C GLU A 283 4.41 -5.36 -23.03
N ALA A 284 4.57 -5.93 -21.83
CA ALA A 284 3.62 -5.73 -20.76
C ALA A 284 3.56 -4.26 -20.25
N THR A 285 4.65 -3.51 -20.41
CA THR A 285 4.68 -2.09 -20.07
C THR A 285 3.82 -1.27 -21.04
N SER A 286 3.99 -1.49 -22.35
CA SER A 286 3.23 -0.77 -23.39
C SER A 286 1.73 -1.10 -23.40
N GLU A 287 1.33 -2.27 -22.86
CA GLU A 287 -0.09 -2.61 -22.69
C GLU A 287 -0.81 -1.72 -21.67
N VAL A 288 -0.08 -1.25 -20.63
CA VAL A 288 -0.69 -0.59 -19.47
C VAL A 288 -0.25 0.87 -19.29
N LEU A 289 0.86 1.29 -19.88
CA LEU A 289 1.40 2.65 -19.74
C LEU A 289 1.52 3.30 -21.12
N ASN A 290 0.80 4.39 -21.35
CA ASN A 290 0.85 5.13 -22.60
C ASN A 290 1.90 6.25 -22.58
N ASP A 291 2.20 6.84 -23.76
CA ASP A 291 3.18 7.90 -23.93
C ASP A 291 2.84 9.21 -23.18
N GLU A 292 1.57 9.39 -22.81
CA GLU A 292 1.11 10.55 -22.02
C GLU A 292 1.29 10.35 -20.52
N GLY A 293 1.72 9.16 -20.07
CA GLY A 293 1.96 8.80 -18.68
C GLY A 293 0.70 8.29 -17.95
N TRP A 294 -0.37 7.95 -18.66
CA TRP A 294 -1.53 7.27 -18.10
C TRP A 294 -1.25 5.78 -17.95
N PHE A 295 -1.52 5.28 -16.75
CA PHE A 295 -1.38 3.88 -16.37
C PHE A 295 -2.76 3.22 -16.21
N LYS A 296 -2.99 2.14 -16.92
CA LYS A 296 -4.18 1.26 -16.78
C LYS A 296 -4.06 0.39 -15.55
N SER A 297 -4.97 0.57 -14.59
CA SER A 297 -4.94 -0.18 -13.33
C SER A 297 -5.35 -1.65 -13.46
N GLY A 298 -6.15 -1.97 -14.48
CA GLY A 298 -6.82 -3.26 -14.60
C GLY A 298 -8.02 -3.40 -13.66
N ASP A 299 -8.40 -2.33 -12.95
CA ASP A 299 -9.58 -2.27 -12.12
C ASP A 299 -10.69 -1.48 -12.85
N LEU A 300 -11.94 -1.89 -12.67
CA LEU A 300 -13.13 -1.19 -13.18
C LEU A 300 -13.72 -0.33 -12.08
N GLY A 301 -14.18 0.85 -12.45
CA GLY A 301 -14.80 1.76 -11.51
C GLY A 301 -15.57 2.88 -12.19
N TYR A 302 -16.09 3.77 -11.36
CA TYR A 302 -16.79 4.98 -11.79
C TYR A 302 -16.63 6.08 -10.73
N PHE A 303 -16.80 7.32 -11.15
CA PHE A 303 -16.92 8.45 -10.24
C PHE A 303 -18.38 8.74 -9.92
N ASN A 304 -18.67 9.00 -8.64
CA ASN A 304 -19.90 9.60 -8.16
C ASN A 304 -19.56 10.91 -7.43
N GLY A 305 -19.74 12.03 -8.09
CA GLY A 305 -19.15 13.28 -7.68
C GLY A 305 -17.63 13.15 -7.57
N PRO A 306 -17.01 13.56 -6.47
CA PRO A 306 -15.55 13.47 -6.32
C PRO A 306 -15.04 12.10 -5.85
N PHE A 307 -15.93 11.13 -5.63
CA PHE A 307 -15.60 9.86 -5.01
C PHE A 307 -15.45 8.76 -6.04
N LEU A 308 -14.33 8.04 -6.00
CA LEU A 308 -14.07 6.86 -6.81
C LEU A 308 -14.73 5.63 -6.17
N HIS A 309 -15.42 4.84 -6.98
CA HIS A 309 -15.98 3.54 -6.63
C HIS A 309 -15.36 2.45 -7.49
N ILE A 310 -14.83 1.40 -6.88
CA ILE A 310 -14.32 0.23 -7.59
C ILE A 310 -15.43 -0.80 -7.67
N VAL A 311 -15.64 -1.33 -8.87
CA VAL A 311 -16.70 -2.32 -9.15
C VAL A 311 -16.11 -3.73 -9.18
N ASP A 312 -15.02 -3.93 -9.93
CA ASP A 312 -14.38 -5.24 -10.11
C ASP A 312 -13.01 -5.09 -10.78
N ARG A 313 -12.37 -6.20 -11.10
CA ARG A 313 -11.22 -6.25 -12.00
C ARG A 313 -11.63 -6.58 -13.42
N VAL A 314 -10.97 -5.96 -14.39
CA VAL A 314 -11.21 -6.21 -15.83
C VAL A 314 -11.13 -7.70 -16.19
N LYS A 315 -10.26 -8.47 -15.49
CA LYS A 315 -10.04 -9.90 -15.77
C LYS A 315 -10.88 -10.85 -14.93
N ASP A 316 -11.51 -10.37 -13.88
CA ASP A 316 -12.30 -11.20 -12.94
C ASP A 316 -13.81 -11.09 -13.22
N LEU A 317 -14.20 -10.28 -14.20
CA LEU A 317 -15.59 -10.14 -14.64
C LEU A 317 -16.12 -11.45 -15.23
N VAL A 318 -17.18 -11.98 -14.64
CA VAL A 318 -17.93 -13.09 -15.20
C VAL A 318 -18.95 -12.56 -16.19
N ILE A 319 -18.79 -12.86 -17.47
CA ILE A 319 -19.76 -12.47 -18.52
C ILE A 319 -20.74 -13.62 -18.72
N ARG A 320 -22.03 -13.37 -18.43
CA ARG A 320 -23.11 -14.34 -18.65
C ARG A 320 -24.24 -13.72 -19.47
N GLY A 321 -24.42 -14.23 -20.68
CA GLY A 321 -25.53 -13.78 -21.54
C GLY A 321 -25.43 -12.32 -22.00
N GLY A 322 -24.22 -11.71 -21.94
CA GLY A 322 -23.99 -10.29 -22.26
C GLY A 322 -24.11 -9.36 -21.06
N GLU A 323 -24.38 -9.89 -19.87
CA GLU A 323 -24.36 -9.14 -18.60
C GLU A 323 -23.04 -9.39 -17.87
N ASN A 324 -22.46 -8.30 -17.35
CA ASN A 324 -21.26 -8.33 -16.51
C ASN A 324 -21.67 -8.61 -15.06
N ILE A 325 -21.20 -9.70 -14.50
CA ILE A 325 -21.45 -10.07 -13.10
C ILE A 325 -20.14 -9.82 -12.34
N SER A 326 -20.19 -8.94 -11.35
CA SER A 326 -19.07 -8.65 -10.47
C SER A 326 -18.80 -9.82 -9.53
N CYS A 327 -17.56 -10.29 -9.46
CA CYS A 327 -17.13 -11.28 -8.48
C CYS A 327 -17.30 -10.75 -7.04
N ILE A 328 -17.03 -9.48 -6.81
CA ILE A 328 -17.20 -8.82 -5.50
C ILE A 328 -18.66 -8.85 -5.05
N GLU A 329 -19.60 -8.69 -5.99
CA GLU A 329 -21.04 -8.71 -5.70
C GLU A 329 -21.55 -10.13 -5.36
N VAL A 330 -20.91 -11.15 -5.91
CA VAL A 330 -21.23 -12.56 -5.63
C VAL A 330 -20.60 -13.04 -4.32
N GLU A 331 -19.49 -12.45 -3.90
CA GLU A 331 -18.74 -12.79 -2.69
C GLU A 331 -19.22 -12.03 -1.44
N ALA A 332 -20.01 -10.96 -1.60
CA ALA A 332 -20.57 -10.13 -0.53
C ALA A 332 -21.81 -10.76 0.09
#